data_814746efde6f65d0d0aa2505ac14f7b0
#
_entry.id   814746efde6f65d0d0aa2505ac14f7b0
#
_cell.length_a   1.000
_cell.length_b   1.000
_cell.length_c   1.000
_cell.angle_alpha   90.00
_cell.angle_beta   90.00
_cell.angle_gamma   90.00
#
_symmetry.space_group_name_H-M   'P 1'
#
loop_
_entity.id
_entity.type
_entity.pdbx_description
1 polymer ?
#
loop_
_entity_poly.entity_id
_entity_poly.type
_entity_poly.pdbx_seq_one_letter_code
_entity_poly.pdbx_strand_id
1 'polypeptide(L)'
;HNGHLSLVKKSISQNDLTVVSIFINPTQFNNVDDLKTYPSDIDKDLELLRLISDKIIVFNPEPDELYAGDIRLDKFNFNGLDRYMEGEFRGNHFVGVATVVSKLFSFIKADYAYFGEKDFQQVRIIENLIKEKKFKIKLIRCETIRSEDGLALSSRNNKLNFSSKKIATNLFKALNFAKEKIDVLGIDEIEQKISDNLANFKEIELEYFVIADEKNLKPIKHKQAEKCRAFIAACVSGVRLIDNVKLY
;
A
#
# COMPACT_ATOMS: atom_id res chain seq x y z
N HIS A 1 -9.88 9.79 0.04
CA HIS A 1 -9.75 9.87 1.51
C HIS A 1 -8.50 10.65 1.92
N ASN A 2 -8.44 11.09 3.19
CA ASN A 2 -7.35 11.93 3.71
C ASN A 2 -5.94 11.33 3.52
N GLY A 3 -5.81 10.02 3.49
CA GLY A 3 -4.54 9.37 3.16
C GLY A 3 -4.04 9.73 1.75
N HIS A 4 -4.90 9.71 0.72
CA HIS A 4 -4.55 10.17 -0.63
C HIS A 4 -4.30 11.69 -0.66
N LEU A 5 -5.16 12.46 0.00
CA LEU A 5 -5.04 13.91 0.03
C LEU A 5 -3.74 14.39 0.70
N SER A 6 -3.19 13.62 1.66
CA SER A 6 -1.90 13.95 2.28
C SER A 6 -0.74 13.86 1.29
N LEU A 7 -0.76 12.89 0.35
CA LEU A 7 0.22 12.78 -0.73
C LEU A 7 0.16 14.00 -1.65
N VAL A 8 -1.06 14.38 -2.04
CA VAL A 8 -1.32 15.54 -2.92
C VAL A 8 -0.83 16.83 -2.25
N LYS A 9 -1.19 17.06 -0.98
CA LYS A 9 -0.74 18.24 -0.21
C LYS A 9 0.78 18.29 -0.11
N LYS A 10 1.44 17.15 0.13
CA LYS A 10 2.90 17.07 0.17
C LYS A 10 3.51 17.39 -1.19
N SER A 11 2.94 16.86 -2.28
CA SER A 11 3.40 17.18 -3.63
C SER A 11 3.28 18.68 -3.93
N ILE A 12 2.15 19.30 -3.67
CA ILE A 12 1.91 20.74 -3.89
C ILE A 12 2.90 21.60 -3.10
N SER A 13 3.24 21.20 -1.86
CA SER A 13 4.18 21.95 -1.02
C SER A 13 5.63 21.88 -1.49
N GLN A 14 5.96 20.98 -2.41
CA GLN A 14 7.33 20.70 -2.83
C GLN A 14 7.57 20.90 -4.34
N ASN A 15 6.53 21.18 -5.12
CA ASN A 15 6.60 21.28 -6.57
C ASN A 15 5.72 22.42 -7.10
N ASP A 16 6.10 22.95 -8.26
CA ASP A 16 5.35 24.01 -8.95
C ASP A 16 4.06 23.46 -9.57
N LEU A 17 4.06 22.18 -9.97
CA LEU A 17 2.95 21.50 -10.60
C LEU A 17 2.76 20.11 -9.99
N THR A 18 1.51 19.74 -9.74
CA THR A 18 1.13 18.41 -9.25
C THR A 18 0.18 17.72 -10.23
N VAL A 19 0.57 16.52 -10.67
CA VAL A 19 -0.30 15.64 -11.46
C VAL A 19 -0.83 14.53 -10.53
N VAL A 20 -2.14 14.36 -10.50
CA VAL A 20 -2.80 13.27 -9.77
C VAL A 20 -3.36 12.28 -10.78
N SER A 21 -2.84 11.06 -10.79
CA SER A 21 -3.39 9.98 -11.61
C SER A 21 -4.53 9.30 -10.85
N ILE A 22 -5.71 9.23 -11.48
CA ILE A 22 -6.86 8.46 -10.98
C ILE A 22 -7.15 7.38 -12.01
N PHE A 23 -6.82 6.13 -11.67
CA PHE A 23 -6.98 5.00 -12.57
C PHE A 23 -7.17 3.71 -11.78
N ILE A 24 -8.25 2.99 -12.06
CA ILE A 24 -8.49 1.66 -11.51
C ILE A 24 -7.87 0.64 -12.47
N ASN A 25 -6.66 0.21 -12.14
CA ASN A 25 -5.89 -0.69 -12.98
C ASN A 25 -6.43 -2.13 -12.87
N PRO A 26 -7.03 -2.70 -13.92
CA PRO A 26 -7.58 -4.05 -13.86
C PRO A 26 -6.51 -5.12 -13.64
N THR A 27 -5.29 -4.89 -14.10
CA THR A 27 -4.21 -5.89 -14.10
C THR A 27 -3.63 -6.19 -12.72
N GLN A 28 -3.90 -5.36 -11.72
CA GLN A 28 -3.41 -5.56 -10.35
C GLN A 28 -4.43 -6.27 -9.43
N PHE A 29 -5.65 -6.53 -9.94
CA PHE A 29 -6.69 -7.22 -9.18
C PHE A 29 -6.70 -8.71 -9.52
N ASN A 30 -6.51 -9.55 -8.49
CA ASN A 30 -6.58 -11.00 -8.65
C ASN A 30 -8.02 -11.51 -8.52
N ASN A 31 -8.91 -10.72 -7.92
CA ASN A 31 -10.32 -11.02 -7.73
C ASN A 31 -11.18 -10.04 -8.54
N VAL A 32 -11.99 -10.59 -9.46
CA VAL A 32 -12.90 -9.82 -10.33
C VAL A 32 -13.95 -9.08 -9.51
N ASP A 33 -14.41 -9.66 -8.40
CA ASP A 33 -15.43 -9.04 -7.55
C ASP A 33 -14.84 -7.88 -6.73
N ASP A 34 -13.56 -7.95 -6.30
CA ASP A 34 -12.86 -6.81 -5.67
C ASP A 34 -12.70 -5.66 -6.67
N LEU A 35 -12.38 -5.94 -7.93
CA LEU A 35 -12.33 -4.93 -8.99
C LEU A 35 -13.70 -4.27 -9.21
N LYS A 36 -14.76 -5.06 -9.39
CA LYS A 36 -16.12 -4.56 -9.64
C LYS A 36 -16.68 -3.72 -8.49
N THR A 37 -16.32 -4.08 -7.25
CA THR A 37 -16.82 -3.42 -6.04
C THR A 37 -15.82 -2.42 -5.46
N TYR A 38 -14.72 -2.13 -6.19
CA TYR A 38 -13.74 -1.16 -5.72
C TYR A 38 -14.37 0.24 -5.69
N PRO A 39 -14.32 0.95 -4.55
CA PRO A 39 -14.92 2.28 -4.44
C PRO A 39 -14.27 3.25 -5.42
N SER A 40 -15.05 3.78 -6.34
CA SER A 40 -14.65 4.77 -7.34
C SER A 40 -15.74 5.81 -7.50
N ASP A 41 -15.37 7.08 -7.42
CA ASP A 41 -16.25 8.21 -7.59
C ASP A 41 -15.40 9.40 -8.07
N ILE A 42 -15.27 9.52 -9.40
CA ILE A 42 -14.39 10.52 -9.99
C ILE A 42 -14.84 11.95 -9.68
N ASP A 43 -16.15 12.21 -9.67
CA ASP A 43 -16.68 13.55 -9.41
C ASP A 43 -16.35 13.99 -7.99
N LYS A 44 -16.54 13.12 -7.02
CA LYS A 44 -16.15 13.36 -5.64
C LYS A 44 -14.64 13.54 -5.46
N ASP A 45 -13.83 12.74 -6.15
CA ASP A 45 -12.39 12.88 -6.10
C ASP A 45 -11.95 14.23 -6.70
N LEU A 46 -12.55 14.67 -7.81
CA LEU A 46 -12.31 15.97 -8.41
C LEU A 46 -12.72 17.13 -7.48
N GLU A 47 -13.87 17.03 -6.82
CA GLU A 47 -14.31 18.02 -5.82
C GLU A 47 -13.29 18.14 -4.69
N LEU A 48 -12.84 17.01 -4.12
CA LEU A 48 -11.85 16.99 -3.05
C LEU A 48 -10.51 17.59 -3.47
N LEU A 49 -10.07 17.35 -4.72
CA LEU A 49 -8.83 17.91 -5.24
C LEU A 49 -8.94 19.42 -5.48
N ARG A 50 -10.06 19.91 -6.01
CA ARG A 50 -10.33 21.36 -6.20
C ARG A 50 -10.31 22.13 -4.87
N LEU A 51 -10.76 21.51 -3.77
CA LEU A 51 -10.69 22.12 -2.43
C LEU A 51 -9.25 22.29 -1.91
N ILE A 52 -8.27 21.57 -2.49
CA ILE A 52 -6.86 21.68 -2.10
C ILE A 52 -6.15 22.75 -2.92
N SER A 53 -6.29 22.70 -4.25
CA SER A 53 -5.65 23.64 -5.16
C SER A 53 -6.23 23.57 -6.57
N ASP A 54 -6.29 24.70 -7.25
CA ASP A 54 -6.60 24.84 -8.68
C ASP A 54 -5.41 24.50 -9.59
N LYS A 55 -4.21 24.33 -9.02
CA LYS A 55 -2.96 23.98 -9.73
C LYS A 55 -2.73 22.46 -9.86
N ILE A 56 -3.77 21.65 -9.68
CA ILE A 56 -3.70 20.20 -9.83
C ILE A 56 -4.15 19.83 -11.24
N ILE A 57 -3.33 19.07 -11.93
CA ILE A 57 -3.72 18.39 -13.17
C ILE A 57 -4.19 16.98 -12.80
N VAL A 58 -5.40 16.62 -13.17
CA VAL A 58 -5.89 15.25 -13.01
C VAL A 58 -5.67 14.48 -14.31
N PHE A 59 -4.97 13.36 -14.21
CA PHE A 59 -4.77 12.39 -15.28
C PHE A 59 -5.65 11.16 -15.02
N ASN A 60 -6.76 11.06 -15.74
CA ASN A 60 -7.75 9.98 -15.61
C ASN A 60 -7.95 9.30 -16.97
N PRO A 61 -6.97 8.48 -17.41
CA PRO A 61 -7.07 7.82 -18.71
C PRO A 61 -8.06 6.65 -18.67
N GLU A 62 -8.67 6.36 -19.81
CA GLU A 62 -9.32 5.07 -20.01
C GLU A 62 -8.30 3.94 -20.20
N PRO A 63 -8.67 2.67 -19.91
CA PRO A 63 -7.75 1.53 -20.06
C PRO A 63 -7.13 1.47 -21.48
N ASP A 64 -7.90 1.70 -22.52
CA ASP A 64 -7.42 1.66 -23.90
C ASP A 64 -6.41 2.77 -24.20
N GLU A 65 -6.56 3.95 -23.61
CA GLU A 65 -5.60 5.05 -23.74
C GLU A 65 -4.26 4.70 -23.08
N LEU A 66 -4.31 4.12 -21.87
CA LEU A 66 -3.10 3.78 -21.14
C LEU A 66 -2.39 2.54 -21.71
N TYR A 67 -3.15 1.56 -22.19
CA TYR A 67 -2.64 0.27 -22.67
C TYR A 67 -2.58 0.17 -24.20
N ALA A 68 -3.01 1.19 -24.94
CA ALA A 68 -3.08 1.20 -26.41
C ALA A 68 -3.83 -0.02 -27.00
N GLY A 69 -4.94 -0.40 -26.36
CA GLY A 69 -5.79 -1.54 -26.77
C GLY A 69 -5.22 -2.92 -26.43
N ASP A 70 -4.02 -3.01 -25.88
CA ASP A 70 -3.37 -4.30 -25.55
C ASP A 70 -2.92 -4.32 -24.08
N ILE A 71 -3.75 -4.93 -23.23
CA ILE A 71 -3.48 -5.07 -21.79
C ILE A 71 -2.51 -6.24 -21.58
N ARG A 72 -1.23 -6.03 -21.93
CA ARG A 72 -0.17 -7.00 -21.62
C ARG A 72 0.57 -6.63 -20.37
N LEU A 73 0.88 -7.65 -19.57
CA LEU A 73 1.77 -7.52 -18.43
C LEU A 73 3.22 -7.54 -18.93
N ASP A 74 3.99 -6.53 -18.57
CA ASP A 74 5.42 -6.49 -18.82
C ASP A 74 6.16 -7.50 -17.92
N LYS A 75 7.38 -7.83 -18.31
CA LYS A 75 8.26 -8.65 -17.47
C LYS A 75 9.18 -7.76 -16.65
N PHE A 76 9.26 -8.04 -15.36
CA PHE A 76 10.10 -7.31 -14.40
C PHE A 76 10.92 -8.27 -13.55
N ASN A 77 12.13 -7.83 -13.17
CA ASN A 77 12.91 -8.52 -12.15
C ASN A 77 12.81 -7.74 -10.84
N PHE A 78 12.02 -8.25 -9.91
CA PHE A 78 11.84 -7.61 -8.59
C PHE A 78 12.94 -7.97 -7.58
N ASN A 79 13.96 -8.74 -7.97
CA ASN A 79 15.06 -9.16 -7.10
C ASN A 79 14.57 -9.85 -5.81
N GLY A 80 13.44 -10.54 -5.88
CA GLY A 80 12.83 -11.29 -4.79
C GLY A 80 11.96 -10.45 -3.83
N LEU A 81 11.73 -9.17 -4.12
CA LEU A 81 10.83 -8.30 -3.32
C LEU A 81 9.34 -8.72 -3.40
N ASP A 82 9.00 -9.57 -4.35
CA ASP A 82 7.67 -10.11 -4.61
C ASP A 82 7.45 -11.53 -4.06
N ARG A 83 8.39 -12.08 -3.28
CA ARG A 83 8.35 -13.49 -2.86
C ARG A 83 7.52 -13.75 -1.62
N TYR A 84 7.29 -12.74 -0.80
CA TYR A 84 6.66 -12.86 0.52
C TYR A 84 5.45 -11.93 0.61
N MET A 85 4.64 -12.09 1.65
CA MET A 85 3.54 -11.19 1.98
C MET A 85 2.60 -10.96 0.77
N GLU A 86 2.34 -9.71 0.35
CA GLU A 86 1.44 -9.42 -0.77
C GLU A 86 1.84 -10.13 -2.07
N GLY A 87 3.12 -10.34 -2.31
CA GLY A 87 3.60 -11.06 -3.50
C GLY A 87 3.27 -12.55 -3.48
N GLU A 88 3.30 -13.18 -2.31
CA GLU A 88 2.91 -14.58 -2.10
C GLU A 88 1.39 -14.76 -2.21
N PHE A 89 0.64 -13.91 -1.52
CA PHE A 89 -0.82 -14.03 -1.40
C PHE A 89 -1.59 -13.47 -2.61
N ARG A 90 -0.97 -12.62 -3.43
CA ARG A 90 -1.65 -11.92 -4.52
C ARG A 90 -1.03 -12.16 -5.91
N GLY A 91 -0.27 -13.24 -6.09
CA GLY A 91 0.24 -13.69 -7.39
C GLY A 91 0.83 -12.56 -8.27
N ASN A 92 0.19 -12.26 -9.41
CA ASN A 92 0.67 -11.28 -10.37
C ASN A 92 0.43 -9.80 -9.99
N HIS A 93 -0.01 -9.51 -8.78
CA HIS A 93 -0.34 -8.15 -8.33
C HIS A 93 0.77 -7.14 -8.62
N PHE A 94 2.01 -7.44 -8.22
CA PHE A 94 3.12 -6.51 -8.41
C PHE A 94 3.56 -6.35 -9.87
N VAL A 95 3.35 -7.37 -10.70
CA VAL A 95 3.56 -7.25 -12.15
C VAL A 95 2.55 -6.25 -12.73
N GLY A 96 1.27 -6.34 -12.33
CA GLY A 96 0.24 -5.39 -12.72
C GLY A 96 0.54 -3.96 -12.25
N VAL A 97 0.96 -3.80 -10.99
CA VAL A 97 1.36 -2.50 -10.44
C VAL A 97 2.56 -1.91 -11.18
N ALA A 98 3.61 -2.71 -11.40
CA ALA A 98 4.81 -2.24 -12.10
C ALA A 98 4.50 -1.87 -13.56
N THR A 99 3.63 -2.62 -14.24
CA THR A 99 3.20 -2.33 -15.61
C THR A 99 2.52 -0.97 -15.68
N VAL A 100 1.49 -0.73 -14.85
CA VAL A 100 0.76 0.55 -14.88
C VAL A 100 1.64 1.72 -14.47
N VAL A 101 2.46 1.58 -13.42
CA VAL A 101 3.34 2.66 -12.96
C VAL A 101 4.43 2.97 -13.98
N SER A 102 4.99 1.96 -14.67
CA SER A 102 5.94 2.16 -15.75
C SER A 102 5.33 3.01 -16.89
N LYS A 103 4.09 2.74 -17.26
CA LYS A 103 3.36 3.53 -18.26
C LYS A 103 3.12 4.97 -17.78
N LEU A 104 2.60 5.14 -16.56
CA LEU A 104 2.39 6.47 -15.97
C LEU A 104 3.68 7.30 -15.94
N PHE A 105 4.81 6.72 -15.55
CA PHE A 105 6.10 7.41 -15.54
C PHE A 105 6.59 7.78 -16.93
N SER A 106 6.30 6.95 -17.93
CA SER A 106 6.64 7.22 -19.33
C SER A 106 5.80 8.35 -19.92
N PHE A 107 4.52 8.46 -19.55
CA PHE A 107 3.61 9.51 -20.02
C PHE A 107 3.86 10.85 -19.32
N ILE A 108 3.93 10.84 -17.97
CA ILE A 108 3.93 12.06 -17.17
C ILE A 108 5.33 12.69 -17.07
N LYS A 109 6.39 11.87 -17.07
CA LYS A 109 7.81 12.31 -16.98
C LYS A 109 8.06 13.29 -15.83
N ALA A 110 7.48 13.03 -14.67
CA ALA A 110 7.62 13.86 -13.48
C ALA A 110 9.02 13.74 -12.84
N ASP A 111 9.46 14.77 -12.10
CA ASP A 111 10.72 14.74 -11.33
C ASP A 111 10.55 13.92 -10.05
N TYR A 112 9.35 13.94 -9.46
CA TYR A 112 9.03 13.28 -8.19
C TYR A 112 7.75 12.46 -8.30
N ALA A 113 7.71 11.32 -7.60
CA ALA A 113 6.53 10.50 -7.44
C ALA A 113 6.28 10.19 -5.95
N TYR A 114 5.07 10.41 -5.47
CA TYR A 114 4.68 10.32 -4.05
C TYR A 114 3.91 9.04 -3.80
N PHE A 115 4.41 8.18 -2.90
CA PHE A 115 3.80 6.91 -2.53
C PHE A 115 3.65 6.77 -1.03
N GLY A 116 2.50 6.25 -0.59
CA GLY A 116 2.21 6.01 0.83
C GLY A 116 2.90 4.76 1.36
N GLU A 117 3.57 4.88 2.51
CA GLU A 117 4.22 3.74 3.18
C GLU A 117 3.24 2.69 3.72
N LYS A 118 1.94 2.97 3.73
CA LYS A 118 0.93 1.95 4.02
C LYS A 118 1.09 0.72 3.11
N ASP A 119 1.41 0.91 1.86
CA ASP A 119 1.68 -0.14 0.90
C ASP A 119 3.20 -0.30 0.70
N PHE A 120 3.95 -0.51 1.82
CA PHE A 120 5.42 -0.46 1.85
C PHE A 120 6.08 -1.43 0.87
N GLN A 121 5.58 -2.65 0.74
CA GLN A 121 6.12 -3.60 -0.24
C GLN A 121 5.96 -3.06 -1.67
N GLN A 122 4.82 -2.43 -2.01
CA GLN A 122 4.63 -1.74 -3.28
C GLN A 122 5.65 -0.61 -3.48
N VAL A 123 5.91 0.20 -2.44
CA VAL A 123 6.96 1.24 -2.50
C VAL A 123 8.30 0.64 -2.88
N ARG A 124 8.70 -0.48 -2.26
CA ARG A 124 9.95 -1.18 -2.57
C ARG A 124 9.98 -1.71 -4.01
N ILE A 125 8.87 -2.24 -4.50
CA ILE A 125 8.71 -2.69 -5.91
C ILE A 125 8.91 -1.50 -6.87
N ILE A 126 8.30 -0.34 -6.59
CA ILE A 126 8.43 0.85 -7.45
C ILE A 126 9.86 1.43 -7.39
N GLU A 127 10.52 1.42 -6.24
CA GLU A 127 11.93 1.82 -6.15
C GLU A 127 12.84 0.91 -7.00
N ASN A 128 12.55 -0.39 -7.02
CA ASN A 128 13.26 -1.34 -7.89
C ASN A 128 12.95 -1.07 -9.37
N LEU A 129 11.69 -0.82 -9.73
CA LEU A 129 11.25 -0.48 -11.08
C LEU A 129 11.99 0.77 -11.61
N ILE A 130 12.07 1.84 -10.81
CA ILE A 130 12.77 3.08 -11.16
C ILE A 130 14.24 2.78 -11.54
N LYS A 131 14.91 1.94 -10.75
CA LYS A 131 16.30 1.55 -10.99
C LYS A 131 16.45 0.68 -12.24
N GLU A 132 15.61 -0.35 -12.38
CA GLU A 132 15.63 -1.31 -13.50
C GLU A 132 15.39 -0.59 -14.84
N LYS A 133 14.36 0.25 -14.91
CA LYS A 133 14.00 1.00 -16.13
C LYS A 133 14.76 2.31 -16.29
N LYS A 134 15.64 2.66 -15.34
CA LYS A 134 16.44 3.90 -15.34
C LYS A 134 15.60 5.18 -15.47
N PHE A 135 14.43 5.20 -14.85
CA PHE A 135 13.61 6.41 -14.81
C PHE A 135 14.33 7.52 -14.04
N LYS A 136 14.25 8.77 -14.54
CA LYS A 136 14.84 9.96 -13.90
C LYS A 136 13.90 10.56 -12.85
N ILE A 137 13.08 9.75 -12.22
CA ILE A 137 12.10 10.17 -11.22
C ILE A 137 12.58 9.77 -9.81
N LYS A 138 12.37 10.65 -8.84
CA LYS A 138 12.69 10.39 -7.44
C LYS A 138 11.43 10.03 -6.68
N LEU A 139 11.40 8.84 -6.10
CA LEU A 139 10.29 8.41 -5.26
C LEU A 139 10.39 9.08 -3.88
N ILE A 140 9.29 9.69 -3.45
CA ILE A 140 9.10 10.28 -2.12
C ILE A 140 8.14 9.41 -1.33
N ARG A 141 8.63 8.83 -0.25
CA ARG A 141 7.80 8.05 0.69
C ARG A 141 6.99 9.00 1.56
N CYS A 142 5.74 8.67 1.76
CA CYS A 142 4.82 9.43 2.60
C CYS A 142 4.27 8.55 3.71
N GLU A 143 4.22 9.07 4.92
CA GLU A 143 3.77 8.36 6.10
C GLU A 143 2.33 7.88 5.97
N THR A 144 2.03 6.77 6.65
CA THR A 144 0.67 6.23 6.74
C THR A 144 -0.21 7.15 7.57
N ILE A 145 -1.27 7.68 6.97
CA ILE A 145 -2.28 8.45 7.70
C ILE A 145 -3.30 7.49 8.34
N ARG A 146 -3.62 7.75 9.60
CA ARG A 146 -4.50 6.91 10.41
C ARG A 146 -5.70 7.71 10.91
N SER A 147 -6.77 7.01 11.30
CA SER A 147 -7.83 7.57 12.13
C SER A 147 -7.32 7.84 13.54
N GLU A 148 -8.09 8.57 14.35
CA GLU A 148 -7.79 8.83 15.78
C GLU A 148 -7.58 7.52 16.56
N ASP A 149 -8.31 6.46 16.21
CA ASP A 149 -8.20 5.13 16.82
C ASP A 149 -7.04 4.28 16.25
N GLY A 150 -6.22 4.82 15.33
CA GLY A 150 -5.04 4.17 14.75
C GLY A 150 -5.28 3.37 13.48
N LEU A 151 -6.53 3.21 12.98
CA LEU A 151 -6.79 2.47 11.75
C LEU A 151 -6.15 3.17 10.55
N ALA A 152 -5.29 2.49 9.79
CA ALA A 152 -4.71 3.00 8.56
C ALA A 152 -5.80 3.34 7.53
N LEU A 153 -5.76 4.56 6.96
CA LEU A 153 -6.78 5.00 6.03
C LEU A 153 -6.66 4.26 4.69
N SER A 154 -7.79 3.73 4.24
CA SER A 154 -7.93 3.01 2.97
C SER A 154 -9.32 3.22 2.40
N SER A 155 -9.46 3.23 1.07
CA SER A 155 -10.77 3.24 0.40
C SER A 155 -11.63 2.02 0.80
N ARG A 156 -10.99 0.89 1.11
CA ARG A 156 -11.68 -0.31 1.59
C ARG A 156 -12.35 -0.12 2.97
N ASN A 157 -11.94 0.87 3.76
CA ASN A 157 -12.59 1.16 5.05
C ASN A 157 -14.04 1.61 4.88
N ASN A 158 -14.43 2.08 3.68
CA ASN A 158 -15.82 2.43 3.38
C ASN A 158 -16.75 1.20 3.31
N LYS A 159 -16.19 0.00 3.11
CA LYS A 159 -16.93 -1.26 3.15
C LYS A 159 -17.19 -1.77 4.58
N LEU A 160 -16.54 -1.19 5.59
CA LEU A 160 -16.70 -1.54 7.00
C LEU A 160 -17.75 -0.65 7.68
N ASN A 161 -18.63 -1.28 8.46
CA ASN A 161 -19.50 -0.55 9.38
C ASN A 161 -18.71 0.00 10.58
N PHE A 162 -19.36 0.77 11.45
CA PHE A 162 -18.72 1.40 12.60
C PHE A 162 -18.08 0.38 13.56
N SER A 163 -18.78 -0.73 13.88
CA SER A 163 -18.25 -1.79 14.75
C SER A 163 -17.03 -2.46 14.14
N SER A 164 -17.10 -2.83 12.86
CA SER A 164 -15.99 -3.47 12.14
C SER A 164 -14.77 -2.56 12.02
N LYS A 165 -14.96 -1.24 11.85
CA LYS A 165 -13.83 -0.27 11.90
C LYS A 165 -13.13 -0.29 13.24
N LYS A 166 -13.91 -0.36 14.34
CA LYS A 166 -13.38 -0.44 15.70
C LYS A 166 -12.61 -1.74 15.95
N ILE A 167 -13.11 -2.86 15.42
CA ILE A 167 -12.42 -4.15 15.47
C ILE A 167 -11.13 -4.10 14.66
N ALA A 168 -11.14 -3.49 13.46
CA ALA A 168 -9.98 -3.36 12.60
C ALA A 168 -8.81 -2.59 13.22
N THR A 169 -9.03 -1.74 14.23
CA THR A 169 -7.96 -1.06 14.96
C THR A 169 -7.02 -2.03 15.68
N ASN A 170 -7.47 -3.27 15.94
CA ASN A 170 -6.64 -4.29 16.57
C ASN A 170 -5.45 -4.71 15.70
N LEU A 171 -5.51 -4.50 14.38
CA LEU A 171 -4.37 -4.71 13.49
C LEU A 171 -3.23 -3.73 13.84
N PHE A 172 -3.54 -2.46 14.05
CA PHE A 172 -2.55 -1.46 14.45
C PHE A 172 -2.04 -1.69 15.89
N LYS A 173 -2.91 -2.13 16.81
CA LYS A 173 -2.49 -2.51 18.17
C LYS A 173 -1.51 -3.69 18.14
N ALA A 174 -1.74 -4.68 17.28
CA ALA A 174 -0.83 -5.81 17.08
C ALA A 174 0.55 -5.34 16.55
N LEU A 175 0.57 -4.43 15.59
CA LEU A 175 1.81 -3.84 15.08
C LEU A 175 2.55 -3.03 16.15
N ASN A 176 1.84 -2.26 16.96
CA ASN A 176 2.45 -1.51 18.07
C ASN A 176 2.97 -2.44 19.16
N PHE A 177 2.26 -3.53 19.49
CA PHE A 177 2.76 -4.55 20.39
C PHE A 177 4.10 -5.12 19.89
N ALA A 178 4.22 -5.44 18.60
CA ALA A 178 5.49 -5.88 18.04
C ALA A 178 6.59 -4.82 18.22
N LYS A 179 6.28 -3.54 17.93
CA LYS A 179 7.22 -2.44 18.09
C LYS A 179 7.69 -2.25 19.52
N GLU A 180 6.80 -2.41 20.51
CA GLU A 180 7.14 -2.28 21.92
C GLU A 180 7.92 -3.48 22.46
N LYS A 181 7.71 -4.66 21.88
CA LYS A 181 8.25 -5.92 22.41
C LYS A 181 9.44 -6.46 21.64
N ILE A 182 9.78 -5.91 20.49
CA ILE A 182 10.87 -6.41 19.63
C ILE A 182 12.23 -6.46 20.34
N ASP A 183 12.46 -5.61 21.32
CA ASP A 183 13.70 -5.58 22.10
C ASP A 183 13.71 -6.55 23.29
N VAL A 184 12.56 -7.09 23.66
CA VAL A 184 12.38 -7.88 24.89
C VAL A 184 12.03 -9.34 24.59
N LEU A 185 11.23 -9.59 23.53
CA LEU A 185 10.75 -10.92 23.17
C LEU A 185 11.41 -11.42 21.87
N GLY A 186 11.43 -12.75 21.72
CA GLY A 186 11.78 -13.39 20.45
C GLY A 186 10.72 -13.12 19.38
N ILE A 187 11.13 -13.11 18.11
CA ILE A 187 10.21 -12.84 16.97
C ILE A 187 9.09 -13.89 16.95
N ASP A 188 9.41 -15.17 17.07
CA ASP A 188 8.42 -16.25 17.08
C ASP A 188 7.42 -16.09 18.25
N GLU A 189 7.87 -15.59 19.41
CA GLU A 189 6.98 -15.31 20.55
C GLU A 189 6.06 -14.12 20.28
N ILE A 190 6.55 -13.07 19.60
CA ILE A 190 5.74 -11.92 19.20
C ILE A 190 4.68 -12.37 18.20
N GLU A 191 5.05 -13.15 17.18
CA GLU A 191 4.15 -13.67 16.16
C GLU A 191 3.04 -14.53 16.78
N GLN A 192 3.41 -15.44 17.70
CA GLN A 192 2.44 -16.29 18.39
C GLN A 192 1.46 -15.46 19.24
N LYS A 193 1.96 -14.53 20.06
CA LYS A 193 1.09 -13.69 20.92
C LYS A 193 0.14 -12.83 20.12
N ILE A 194 0.56 -12.33 18.96
CA ILE A 194 -0.31 -11.56 18.06
C ILE A 194 -1.38 -12.46 17.44
N SER A 195 -1.00 -13.64 16.96
CA SER A 195 -1.94 -14.61 16.42
C SER A 195 -3.01 -14.99 17.44
N ASP A 196 -2.59 -15.36 18.65
CA ASP A 196 -3.49 -15.74 19.75
C ASP A 196 -4.42 -14.59 20.17
N ASN A 197 -3.90 -13.37 20.21
CA ASN A 197 -4.71 -12.19 20.54
C ASN A 197 -5.77 -11.92 19.47
N LEU A 198 -5.39 -11.94 18.19
CA LEU A 198 -6.32 -11.66 17.09
C LEU A 198 -7.37 -12.76 16.92
N ALA A 199 -7.05 -14.02 17.26
CA ALA A 199 -7.99 -15.13 17.22
C ALA A 199 -9.19 -14.98 18.21
N ASN A 200 -9.09 -14.08 19.20
CA ASN A 200 -10.20 -13.75 20.09
C ASN A 200 -11.31 -12.92 19.41
N PHE A 201 -11.05 -12.37 18.23
CA PHE A 201 -12.01 -11.59 17.45
C PHE A 201 -12.54 -12.43 16.28
N LYS A 202 -13.79 -12.89 16.37
CA LYS A 202 -14.43 -13.74 15.35
C LYS A 202 -14.51 -13.08 13.96
N GLU A 203 -14.46 -11.75 13.93
CA GLU A 203 -14.53 -10.95 12.72
C GLU A 203 -13.14 -10.78 12.04
N ILE A 204 -12.06 -11.23 12.70
CA ILE A 204 -10.69 -11.11 12.17
C ILE A 204 -10.18 -12.48 11.73
N GLU A 205 -9.88 -12.61 10.46
CA GLU A 205 -9.16 -13.74 9.89
C GLU A 205 -7.75 -13.25 9.52
N LEU A 206 -6.77 -13.59 10.35
CA LEU A 206 -5.36 -13.23 10.11
C LEU A 206 -4.83 -14.01 8.91
N GLU A 207 -4.39 -13.31 7.86
CA GLU A 207 -3.76 -13.92 6.70
C GLU A 207 -2.25 -14.11 6.93
N TYR A 208 -1.59 -13.05 7.38
CA TYR A 208 -0.20 -13.11 7.85
C TYR A 208 0.10 -11.98 8.85
N PHE A 209 1.04 -12.26 9.74
CA PHE A 209 1.84 -11.27 10.46
C PHE A 209 3.30 -11.67 10.29
N VAL A 210 4.14 -10.73 9.85
CA VAL A 210 5.55 -10.99 9.51
C VAL A 210 6.41 -9.81 9.93
N ILE A 211 7.54 -10.09 10.57
CA ILE A 211 8.62 -9.13 10.76
C ILE A 211 9.68 -9.39 9.68
N ALA A 212 9.96 -8.39 8.84
CA ALA A 212 10.86 -8.53 7.72
C ALA A 212 11.91 -7.40 7.65
N ASP A 213 13.04 -7.70 7.02
CA ASP A 213 14.06 -6.71 6.68
C ASP A 213 13.52 -5.70 5.66
N GLU A 214 13.68 -4.40 5.89
CA GLU A 214 13.13 -3.35 5.01
C GLU A 214 13.79 -3.32 3.62
N LYS A 215 15.02 -3.83 3.48
CA LYS A 215 15.79 -3.76 2.23
C LYS A 215 15.40 -4.84 1.24
N ASN A 216 15.25 -6.08 1.69
CA ASN A 216 15.01 -7.23 0.83
C ASN A 216 13.66 -7.91 1.08
N LEU A 217 12.89 -7.45 2.08
CA LEU A 217 11.58 -7.94 2.49
C LEU A 217 11.58 -9.41 2.93
N LYS A 218 12.74 -9.99 3.23
CA LYS A 218 12.83 -11.35 3.75
C LYS A 218 12.37 -11.38 5.21
N PRO A 219 11.50 -12.32 5.58
CA PRO A 219 11.18 -12.59 6.97
C PRO A 219 12.46 -12.81 7.78
N ILE A 220 12.54 -12.21 8.95
CA ILE A 220 13.64 -12.39 9.89
C ILE A 220 13.18 -13.24 11.07
N LYS A 221 14.03 -14.14 11.57
CA LYS A 221 13.76 -14.97 12.76
C LYS A 221 14.54 -14.50 13.98
N HIS A 222 15.61 -13.76 13.77
CA HIS A 222 16.46 -13.25 14.83
C HIS A 222 16.73 -11.78 14.60
N LYS A 223 16.90 -11.03 15.70
CA LYS A 223 17.18 -9.60 15.71
C LYS A 223 18.59 -9.31 15.18
N GLN A 224 18.76 -9.34 13.85
CA GLN A 224 20.03 -9.05 13.16
C GLN A 224 19.90 -7.97 12.07
N ALA A 225 18.67 -7.56 11.74
CA ALA A 225 18.46 -6.54 10.72
C ALA A 225 18.62 -5.14 11.33
N GLU A 226 19.44 -4.29 10.71
CA GLU A 226 19.59 -2.88 11.11
C GLU A 226 18.27 -2.10 10.97
N LYS A 227 17.42 -2.51 10.04
CA LYS A 227 16.10 -1.91 9.78
C LYS A 227 15.10 -3.00 9.50
N CYS A 228 14.12 -3.12 10.35
CA CYS A 228 13.03 -4.07 10.15
C CYS A 228 11.66 -3.41 10.34
N ARG A 229 10.66 -4.05 9.76
CA ARG A 229 9.27 -3.60 9.74
C ARG A 229 8.35 -4.78 10.00
N ALA A 230 7.32 -4.55 10.79
CA ALA A 230 6.23 -5.50 10.97
C ALA A 230 5.15 -5.24 9.93
N PHE A 231 4.65 -6.30 9.34
CA PHE A 231 3.58 -6.29 8.32
C PHE A 231 2.44 -7.17 8.77
N ILE A 232 1.22 -6.75 8.49
CA ILE A 232 0.02 -7.51 8.78
C ILE A 232 -0.96 -7.44 7.61
N ALA A 233 -1.59 -8.58 7.32
CA ALA A 233 -2.78 -8.64 6.48
C ALA A 233 -3.83 -9.49 7.16
N ALA A 234 -5.07 -9.04 7.14
CA ALA A 234 -6.20 -9.77 7.69
C ALA A 234 -7.48 -9.40 6.95
N CYS A 235 -8.43 -10.35 6.92
CA CYS A 235 -9.80 -10.09 6.54
C CYS A 235 -10.58 -9.69 7.79
N VAL A 236 -11.19 -8.50 7.81
CA VAL A 236 -12.02 -8.02 8.92
C VAL A 236 -13.44 -7.84 8.42
N SER A 237 -14.36 -8.65 8.95
CA SER A 237 -15.78 -8.67 8.49
C SER A 237 -15.89 -8.76 6.96
N GLY A 238 -15.11 -9.64 6.33
CA GLY A 238 -15.11 -9.85 4.88
C GLY A 238 -14.32 -8.82 4.07
N VAL A 239 -13.66 -7.84 4.70
CA VAL A 239 -12.85 -6.82 4.03
C VAL A 239 -11.37 -7.05 4.32
N ARG A 240 -10.58 -7.33 3.28
CA ARG A 240 -9.13 -7.50 3.40
C ARG A 240 -8.44 -6.16 3.62
N LEU A 241 -7.70 -6.06 4.71
CA LEU A 241 -6.93 -4.90 5.13
C LEU A 241 -5.45 -5.25 5.29
N ILE A 242 -4.60 -4.29 4.99
CA ILE A 242 -3.16 -4.38 5.25
C ILE A 242 -2.68 -3.17 6.03
N ASP A 243 -1.64 -3.38 6.81
CA ASP A 243 -0.95 -2.31 7.53
C ASP A 243 0.50 -2.71 7.83
N ASN A 244 1.32 -1.76 8.21
CA ASN A 244 2.68 -2.01 8.64
C ASN A 244 3.22 -0.89 9.53
N VAL A 245 4.23 -1.20 10.34
CA VAL A 245 4.99 -0.21 11.12
C VAL A 245 6.47 -0.50 11.07
N LYS A 246 7.28 0.55 11.05
CA LYS A 246 8.72 0.46 11.22
C LYS A 246 9.04 0.14 12.67
N LEU A 247 9.93 -0.84 12.91
CA LEU A 247 10.35 -1.25 14.23
C LEU A 247 11.65 -0.56 14.67
N TYR A 248 12.60 -0.37 13.74
CA TYR A 248 13.86 0.39 13.94
C TYR A 248 14.09 1.38 12.83
#